data_8c2d2ba953f84a1525f0fb09c31eaa6c
#
_entry.id   8c2d2ba953f84a1525f0fb09c31eaa6c
#
_cell.length_a   1.000
_cell.length_b   1.000
_cell.length_c   1.000
_cell.angle_alpha   90.00
_cell.angle_beta   90.00
_cell.angle_gamma   90.00
#
_symmetry.space_group_name_H-M   'P 1'
#
loop_
_entity.id
_entity.type
_entity.pdbx_description
1 polymer ?
#
loop_
_entity_poly.entity_id
_entity_poly.type
_entity_poly.pdbx_seq_one_letter_code
_entity_poly.pdbx_strand_id
1 'polypeptide(L)'
;MTDLTKVITRSAAVAACLLAGAAPALPAAEPTRGEKLKVVTTLSVLRSLAQEVGGDLVDADELADPSQDPHFVQPRPTLMKKAHDADVFVEIGLQLEMWAQKVVDGAGNPKIQPGQPGRVVATEGIATLEMPQTLSREWGDVHPYGNPHLWLDPVRARKMASNIAAGLERVDPSHKDAYEARLKAFTDKLDEKIFGAELVKQVGATKLCRLCEQNQLDDFLAKKNLGDKLGGWLKKAAPLKGRPIVTYHKTFIYFATRFGMTIPLEIEEKPGIPPSAKHIDSVVTRVLENKVRTIVHEDYYPRASSDFVAEKTGAKVVPVPIDLAPAEGAADYFQFIDVLLDRILESEQRQS
;
A
#
# COMPACT_ATOMS: atom_id res chain seq x y z
N MET A 1 -15.94 90.49 26.88
CA MET A 1 -15.62 91.24 25.63
C MET A 1 -14.67 90.43 24.82
N THR A 2 -15.17 90.06 23.65
CA THR A 2 -14.45 89.76 22.37
C THR A 2 -13.56 88.54 22.38
N ASP A 3 -13.84 87.59 21.71
CA ASP A 3 -14.20 87.26 20.34
C ASP A 3 -13.13 86.28 19.74
N LEU A 4 -13.59 85.20 19.42
CA LEU A 4 -13.45 84.38 18.22
C LEU A 4 -12.13 84.31 17.46
N THR A 5 -11.56 83.20 17.21
CA THR A 5 -11.62 82.65 15.85
C THR A 5 -11.23 81.16 15.80
N LYS A 6 -12.10 80.38 15.16
CA LYS A 6 -11.91 78.96 14.80
C LYS A 6 -10.85 78.83 13.71
N VAL A 7 -9.93 77.88 13.88
CA VAL A 7 -9.20 77.32 12.78
C VAL A 7 -9.44 75.78 12.74
N ILE A 8 -10.17 75.38 11.72
CA ILE A 8 -10.43 74.00 11.41
C ILE A 8 -9.24 73.47 10.59
N THR A 9 -8.45 72.59 11.16
CA THR A 9 -7.47 71.82 10.40
C THR A 9 -8.09 70.46 10.03
N ARG A 10 -8.37 70.26 8.75
CA ARG A 10 -8.77 69.00 8.15
C ARG A 10 -7.54 68.07 8.07
N SER A 11 -7.50 67.03 8.87
CA SER A 11 -6.57 65.93 8.67
C SER A 11 -7.20 64.96 7.67
N ALA A 12 -6.63 64.87 6.48
CA ALA A 12 -6.92 63.84 5.50
C ALA A 12 -6.21 62.54 5.91
N ALA A 13 -7.01 61.57 6.38
CA ALA A 13 -6.50 60.22 6.57
C ALA A 13 -6.42 59.53 5.20
N VAL A 14 -5.23 59.24 4.72
CA VAL A 14 -4.98 58.41 3.55
C VAL A 14 -5.09 56.97 4.00
N ALA A 15 -6.19 56.33 3.70
CA ALA A 15 -6.36 54.88 3.84
C ALA A 15 -5.61 54.19 2.68
N ALA A 16 -4.43 53.63 2.95
CA ALA A 16 -3.75 52.76 2.02
C ALA A 16 -4.43 51.38 2.04
N CYS A 17 -5.30 51.13 1.06
CA CYS A 17 -5.79 49.77 0.78
C CYS A 17 -4.63 48.93 0.24
N LEU A 18 -4.08 48.05 1.05
CA LEU A 18 -3.23 46.95 0.60
C LEU A 18 -4.14 45.93 -0.12
N LEU A 19 -4.25 46.07 -1.44
CA LEU A 19 -4.72 45.02 -2.32
C LEU A 19 -3.68 43.92 -2.35
N ALA A 20 -3.83 42.88 -1.49
CA ALA A 20 -3.16 41.62 -1.67
C ALA A 20 -3.68 41.01 -2.96
N GLY A 21 -2.98 41.20 -4.05
CA GLY A 21 -3.25 40.53 -5.31
C GLY A 21 -3.01 39.03 -5.11
N ALA A 22 -4.10 38.28 -5.04
CA ALA A 22 -4.03 36.83 -5.25
C ALA A 22 -3.48 36.62 -6.68
N ALA A 23 -2.26 36.13 -6.81
CA ALA A 23 -1.76 35.70 -8.09
C ALA A 23 -2.73 34.66 -8.66
N PRO A 24 -3.21 34.78 -9.89
CA PRO A 24 -4.04 33.75 -10.48
C PRO A 24 -3.22 32.45 -10.52
N ALA A 25 -3.74 31.38 -9.92
CA ALA A 25 -3.20 30.03 -10.13
C ALA A 25 -3.22 29.82 -11.65
N LEU A 26 -2.06 29.57 -12.22
CA LEU A 26 -1.94 29.18 -13.63
C LEU A 26 -2.79 27.90 -13.79
N PRO A 27 -3.75 27.85 -14.70
CA PRO A 27 -4.48 26.62 -14.99
C PRO A 27 -3.45 25.56 -15.39
N ALA A 28 -3.53 24.39 -14.76
CA ALA A 28 -2.76 23.25 -15.20
C ALA A 28 -3.06 23.07 -16.71
N ALA A 29 -2.03 23.04 -17.54
CA ALA A 29 -2.21 22.80 -18.97
C ALA A 29 -2.93 21.48 -19.14
N GLU A 30 -4.14 21.49 -19.71
CA GLU A 30 -4.86 20.27 -20.06
C GLU A 30 -3.99 19.45 -21.00
N PRO A 31 -3.83 18.11 -20.77
CA PRO A 31 -3.09 17.28 -21.70
C PRO A 31 -3.74 17.37 -23.07
N THR A 32 -2.91 17.62 -24.10
CA THR A 32 -3.36 17.67 -25.48
C THR A 32 -4.00 16.34 -25.87
N ARG A 33 -5.17 16.38 -26.49
CA ARG A 33 -5.99 15.22 -26.86
C ARG A 33 -5.13 14.19 -27.62
N GLY A 34 -4.74 13.10 -26.93
CA GLY A 34 -3.90 12.03 -27.50
C GLY A 34 -2.62 11.70 -26.71
N GLU A 35 -2.21 12.51 -25.74
CA GLU A 35 -1.05 12.21 -24.89
C GLU A 35 -1.50 11.52 -23.58
N LYS A 36 -0.88 10.38 -23.27
CA LYS A 36 -1.19 9.64 -22.03
C LYS A 36 -0.66 10.38 -20.82
N LEU A 37 -1.40 10.32 -19.69
CA LEU A 37 -0.88 10.79 -18.42
C LEU A 37 0.35 9.96 -18.02
N LYS A 38 1.44 10.62 -17.71
CA LYS A 38 2.64 9.97 -17.16
C LYS A 38 2.47 9.75 -15.66
N VAL A 39 2.30 8.49 -15.30
CA VAL A 39 2.13 8.07 -13.89
C VAL A 39 3.40 7.40 -13.43
N VAL A 40 4.04 7.96 -12.41
CA VAL A 40 5.22 7.35 -11.77
C VAL A 40 4.84 6.89 -10.39
N THR A 41 5.10 5.61 -10.11
CA THR A 41 4.79 4.99 -8.81
C THR A 41 6.07 4.62 -8.07
N THR A 42 6.01 4.52 -6.77
CA THR A 42 7.16 4.06 -5.98
C THR A 42 7.43 2.58 -6.16
N LEU A 43 6.37 1.75 -6.21
CA LEU A 43 6.44 0.29 -6.30
C LEU A 43 5.71 -0.21 -7.56
N SER A 44 6.10 -1.39 -8.05
CA SER A 44 5.47 -1.99 -9.23
C SER A 44 4.03 -2.46 -8.96
N VAL A 45 3.69 -2.85 -7.73
CA VAL A 45 2.30 -3.14 -7.34
C VAL A 45 1.39 -1.93 -7.51
N LEU A 46 1.87 -0.73 -7.19
CA LEU A 46 1.13 0.52 -7.43
C LEU A 46 1.00 0.82 -8.91
N ARG A 47 2.05 0.54 -9.71
CA ARG A 47 1.98 0.63 -11.18
C ARG A 47 0.89 -0.28 -11.74
N SER A 48 0.80 -1.52 -11.25
CA SER A 48 -0.27 -2.44 -11.67
C SER A 48 -1.65 -1.88 -11.35
N LEU A 49 -1.86 -1.35 -10.14
CA LEU A 49 -3.15 -0.73 -9.78
C LEU A 49 -3.45 0.51 -10.64
N ALA A 50 -2.45 1.35 -10.89
CA ALA A 50 -2.59 2.53 -11.73
C ALA A 50 -2.92 2.16 -13.18
N GLN A 51 -2.31 1.08 -13.71
CA GLN A 51 -2.58 0.56 -15.04
C GLN A 51 -3.99 -0.03 -15.15
N GLU A 52 -4.48 -0.75 -14.15
CA GLU A 52 -5.84 -1.30 -14.12
C GLU A 52 -6.91 -0.18 -14.15
N VAL A 53 -6.69 0.90 -13.43
CA VAL A 53 -7.62 2.03 -13.36
C VAL A 53 -7.45 2.99 -14.53
N GLY A 54 -6.21 3.26 -14.93
CA GLY A 54 -5.89 4.23 -15.98
C GLY A 54 -6.06 3.68 -17.41
N GLY A 55 -5.77 2.38 -17.57
CA GLY A 55 -5.84 1.69 -18.86
C GLY A 55 -4.94 2.32 -19.93
N ASP A 56 -5.51 2.57 -21.09
CA ASP A 56 -4.84 3.19 -22.24
C ASP A 56 -4.66 4.72 -22.12
N LEU A 57 -5.25 5.34 -21.10
CA LEU A 57 -5.11 6.78 -20.80
C LEU A 57 -3.85 7.11 -20.02
N VAL A 58 -3.16 6.13 -19.46
CA VAL A 58 -1.95 6.33 -18.67
C VAL A 58 -0.75 5.61 -19.28
N ASP A 59 0.43 6.18 -19.02
CA ASP A 59 1.74 5.55 -19.20
C ASP A 59 2.35 5.44 -17.80
N ALA A 60 2.28 4.24 -17.23
CA ALA A 60 2.65 4.00 -15.84
C ALA A 60 4.01 3.31 -15.73
N ASP A 61 4.91 3.89 -14.92
CA ASP A 61 6.26 3.38 -14.64
C ASP A 61 6.50 3.36 -13.13
N GLU A 62 7.43 2.54 -12.65
CA GLU A 62 7.84 2.44 -11.25
C GLU A 62 9.26 2.95 -11.01
N LEU A 63 9.56 3.30 -9.76
CA LEU A 63 10.88 3.77 -9.33
C LEU A 63 11.73 2.66 -8.70
N ALA A 64 11.16 1.90 -7.77
CA ALA A 64 11.87 0.82 -7.10
C ALA A 64 11.97 -0.41 -8.01
N ASP A 65 13.13 -1.08 -7.95
CA ASP A 65 13.27 -2.43 -8.50
C ASP A 65 12.48 -3.39 -7.59
N PRO A 66 11.56 -4.21 -8.14
CA PRO A 66 10.74 -5.13 -7.33
C PRO A 66 11.54 -6.13 -6.50
N SER A 67 12.79 -6.40 -6.87
CA SER A 67 13.71 -7.28 -6.15
C SER A 67 14.47 -6.61 -4.99
N GLN A 68 14.15 -5.35 -4.68
CA GLN A 68 14.78 -4.57 -3.60
C GLN A 68 13.82 -4.36 -2.44
N ASP A 69 14.41 -4.19 -1.25
CA ASP A 69 13.67 -3.72 -0.09
C ASP A 69 13.09 -2.32 -0.35
N PRO A 70 11.75 -2.14 -0.33
CA PRO A 70 11.12 -0.86 -0.60
C PRO A 70 11.45 0.24 0.41
N HIS A 71 11.94 -0.10 1.59
CA HIS A 71 12.37 0.88 2.61
C HIS A 71 13.69 1.56 2.23
N PHE A 72 14.56 0.88 1.45
CA PHE A 72 15.95 1.28 1.25
C PHE A 72 16.34 1.44 -0.23
N VAL A 73 15.55 2.19 -1.00
CA VAL A 73 15.90 2.54 -2.37
C VAL A 73 16.81 3.78 -2.40
N GLN A 74 17.91 3.70 -3.16
CA GLN A 74 18.83 4.81 -3.30
C GLN A 74 18.28 5.87 -4.27
N PRO A 75 18.10 7.14 -3.86
CA PRO A 75 17.72 8.22 -4.76
C PRO A 75 18.83 8.46 -5.79
N ARG A 76 18.57 8.08 -7.05
CA ARG A 76 19.52 8.22 -8.17
C ARG A 76 19.01 9.25 -9.17
N PRO A 77 19.89 9.91 -9.94
CA PRO A 77 19.47 10.85 -10.99
C PRO A 77 18.51 10.25 -12.02
N THR A 78 18.61 8.95 -12.29
CA THR A 78 17.70 8.24 -13.20
C THR A 78 16.27 8.22 -12.67
N LEU A 79 16.06 8.04 -11.35
CA LEU A 79 14.74 8.08 -10.71
C LEU A 79 14.18 9.50 -10.69
N MET A 80 15.04 10.49 -10.43
CA MET A 80 14.67 11.92 -10.48
C MET A 80 14.21 12.31 -11.89
N LYS A 81 14.87 11.80 -12.94
CA LYS A 81 14.46 12.03 -14.32
C LYS A 81 13.09 11.45 -14.62
N LYS A 82 12.79 10.22 -14.17
CA LYS A 82 11.44 9.64 -14.30
C LYS A 82 10.38 10.54 -13.62
N ALA A 83 10.63 10.96 -12.39
CA ALA A 83 9.73 11.81 -11.63
C ALA A 83 9.60 13.24 -12.20
N HIS A 84 10.62 13.74 -12.93
CA HIS A 84 10.59 15.06 -13.56
C HIS A 84 9.46 15.21 -14.57
N ASP A 85 9.22 14.18 -15.37
CA ASP A 85 8.23 14.18 -16.43
C ASP A 85 6.84 13.68 -15.98
N ALA A 86 6.68 13.30 -14.70
CA ALA A 86 5.45 12.74 -14.19
C ALA A 86 4.33 13.80 -14.09
N ASP A 87 3.12 13.43 -14.48
CA ASP A 87 1.90 14.16 -14.21
C ASP A 87 1.28 13.74 -12.87
N VAL A 88 1.43 12.45 -12.54
CA VAL A 88 0.97 11.86 -11.27
C VAL A 88 2.09 11.04 -10.65
N PHE A 89 2.29 11.21 -9.35
CA PHE A 89 3.22 10.43 -8.53
C PHE A 89 2.44 9.70 -7.45
N VAL A 90 2.57 8.36 -7.42
CA VAL A 90 1.84 7.50 -6.48
C VAL A 90 2.81 6.83 -5.53
N GLU A 91 2.56 6.95 -4.24
CA GLU A 91 3.33 6.28 -3.19
C GLU A 91 2.42 5.50 -2.24
N ILE A 92 2.97 4.53 -1.52
CA ILE A 92 2.26 3.86 -0.41
C ILE A 92 1.99 4.89 0.68
N GLY A 93 3.01 5.62 1.09
CA GLY A 93 2.96 6.52 2.24
C GLY A 93 3.30 5.80 3.55
N LEU A 94 2.81 6.33 4.70
CA LEU A 94 3.05 5.77 6.04
C LEU A 94 4.54 5.64 6.40
N GLN A 95 5.39 6.44 5.75
CA GLN A 95 6.86 6.40 5.86
C GLN A 95 7.53 5.11 5.36
N LEU A 96 6.87 4.34 4.48
CA LEU A 96 7.53 3.21 3.81
C LEU A 96 8.71 3.71 2.97
N GLU A 97 8.40 4.66 2.08
CA GLU A 97 9.36 5.17 1.08
C GLU A 97 9.89 6.55 1.48
N MET A 98 10.59 6.66 2.60
CA MET A 98 11.20 7.93 3.03
C MET A 98 12.19 8.52 2.00
N TRP A 99 12.71 7.66 1.14
CA TRP A 99 13.57 8.05 0.03
C TRP A 99 12.83 8.77 -1.11
N ALA A 100 11.52 8.52 -1.27
CA ALA A 100 10.72 9.04 -2.37
C ALA A 100 10.70 10.58 -2.40
N GLN A 101 10.63 11.25 -1.24
CA GLN A 101 10.66 12.70 -1.18
C GLN A 101 11.96 13.28 -1.75
N LYS A 102 13.12 12.65 -1.52
CA LYS A 102 14.40 13.08 -2.09
C LYS A 102 14.41 12.96 -3.63
N VAL A 103 13.73 11.95 -4.18
CA VAL A 103 13.55 11.80 -5.63
C VAL A 103 12.68 12.94 -6.18
N VAL A 104 11.55 13.22 -5.53
CA VAL A 104 10.61 14.29 -5.92
C VAL A 104 11.27 15.66 -5.84
N ASP A 105 12.04 15.94 -4.79
CA ASP A 105 12.79 17.20 -4.64
C ASP A 105 13.84 17.35 -5.74
N GLY A 106 14.61 16.29 -6.00
CA GLY A 106 15.63 16.28 -7.06
C GLY A 106 15.06 16.34 -8.48
N ALA A 107 13.81 15.90 -8.66
CA ALA A 107 13.10 16.00 -9.93
C ALA A 107 12.73 17.45 -10.31
N GLY A 108 12.53 18.33 -9.32
CA GLY A 108 12.15 19.72 -9.56
C GLY A 108 10.77 19.87 -10.23
N ASN A 109 9.92 18.85 -10.14
CA ASN A 109 8.60 18.85 -10.74
C ASN A 109 7.55 19.44 -9.77
N PRO A 110 6.95 20.61 -10.07
CA PRO A 110 5.98 21.23 -9.17
C PRO A 110 4.64 20.48 -9.10
N LYS A 111 4.29 19.65 -10.10
CA LYS A 111 2.99 18.96 -10.19
C LYS A 111 2.83 17.88 -9.10
N ILE A 112 3.94 17.28 -8.66
CA ILE A 112 3.97 16.09 -7.80
C ILE A 112 4.51 16.35 -6.39
N GLN A 113 4.69 17.62 -6.03
CA GLN A 113 5.09 18.01 -4.67
C GLN A 113 3.99 17.68 -3.66
N PRO A 114 4.30 17.51 -2.37
CA PRO A 114 3.28 17.30 -1.33
C PRO A 114 2.17 18.35 -1.39
N GLY A 115 0.91 17.88 -1.34
CA GLY A 115 -0.27 18.74 -1.43
C GLY A 115 -0.69 19.15 -2.84
N GLN A 116 0.06 18.80 -3.88
CA GLN A 116 -0.32 19.06 -5.26
C GLN A 116 -1.30 17.99 -5.79
N PRO A 117 -2.15 18.35 -6.79
CA PRO A 117 -3.12 17.41 -7.36
C PRO A 117 -2.50 16.12 -7.89
N GLY A 118 -1.28 16.18 -8.45
CA GLY A 118 -0.56 15.03 -8.98
C GLY A 118 0.12 14.15 -7.91
N ARG A 119 0.10 14.54 -6.62
CA ARG A 119 0.61 13.67 -5.54
C ARG A 119 -0.50 12.79 -5.00
N VAL A 120 -0.30 11.48 -5.00
CA VAL A 120 -1.26 10.48 -4.53
C VAL A 120 -0.61 9.60 -3.48
N VAL A 121 -1.18 9.58 -2.28
CA VAL A 121 -0.86 8.60 -1.24
C VAL A 121 -1.88 7.48 -1.33
N ALA A 122 -1.47 6.31 -1.81
CA ALA A 122 -2.40 5.22 -2.10
C ALA A 122 -3.12 4.71 -0.83
N THR A 123 -2.49 4.81 0.34
CA THR A 123 -3.06 4.35 1.62
C THR A 123 -3.87 5.40 2.37
N GLU A 124 -4.11 6.58 1.78
CA GLU A 124 -4.84 7.65 2.45
C GLU A 124 -6.23 7.19 2.92
N GLY A 125 -6.53 7.45 4.21
CA GLY A 125 -7.81 7.09 4.84
C GLY A 125 -8.07 5.59 5.02
N ILE A 126 -7.05 4.73 4.87
CA ILE A 126 -7.16 3.29 5.14
C ILE A 126 -6.68 2.99 6.57
N ALA A 127 -7.49 2.23 7.32
CA ALA A 127 -7.12 1.82 8.68
C ALA A 127 -5.89 0.90 8.67
N THR A 128 -4.90 1.25 9.51
CA THR A 128 -3.65 0.52 9.67
C THR A 128 -3.69 -0.45 10.85
N LEU A 129 -2.85 -1.47 10.78
CA LEU A 129 -2.56 -2.40 11.86
C LEU A 129 -1.20 -2.06 12.50
N GLU A 130 -0.93 -2.64 13.66
CA GLU A 130 0.36 -2.51 14.36
C GLU A 130 0.79 -1.05 14.59
N MET A 131 -0.13 -0.19 15.01
CA MET A 131 0.24 1.16 15.45
C MET A 131 1.14 1.06 16.70
N PRO A 132 2.37 1.58 16.66
CA PRO A 132 3.29 1.46 17.79
C PRO A 132 2.81 2.29 18.97
N GLN A 133 2.89 1.73 20.17
CA GLN A 133 2.56 2.46 21.41
C GLN A 133 3.67 3.44 21.83
N THR A 134 4.90 3.19 21.39
CA THR A 134 6.08 4.02 21.66
C THR A 134 6.92 4.17 20.40
N LEU A 135 7.32 5.41 20.11
CA LEU A 135 8.23 5.75 19.03
C LEU A 135 9.64 5.91 19.60
N SER A 136 10.46 4.86 19.52
CA SER A 136 11.87 4.93 19.87
C SER A 136 12.71 4.29 18.77
N ARG A 137 13.83 4.95 18.40
CA ARG A 137 14.80 4.39 17.43
C ARG A 137 15.46 3.08 17.92
N GLU A 138 15.33 2.76 19.19
CA GLU A 138 15.78 1.48 19.75
C GLU A 138 15.01 0.27 19.16
N TRP A 139 13.84 0.52 18.57
CA TRP A 139 12.98 -0.51 17.97
C TRP A 139 13.19 -0.66 16.46
N GLY A 140 14.25 -0.05 15.90
CA GLY A 140 14.54 -0.11 14.47
C GLY A 140 13.69 0.85 13.64
N ASP A 141 13.37 0.44 12.42
CA ASP A 141 12.59 1.25 11.46
C ASP A 141 11.09 1.16 11.76
N VAL A 142 10.67 1.86 12.81
CA VAL A 142 9.28 1.84 13.30
C VAL A 142 8.42 2.84 12.54
N HIS A 143 7.35 2.37 11.91
CA HIS A 143 6.38 3.20 11.22
C HIS A 143 5.37 3.83 12.20
N PRO A 144 5.40 5.15 12.44
CA PRO A 144 4.60 5.81 13.48
C PRO A 144 3.10 5.77 13.22
N TYR A 145 2.70 5.59 11.97
CA TYR A 145 1.30 5.58 11.53
C TYR A 145 0.73 4.16 11.34
N GLY A 146 1.45 3.15 11.80
CA GLY A 146 1.12 1.74 11.62
C GLY A 146 1.86 1.08 10.48
N ASN A 147 1.72 -0.23 10.37
CA ASN A 147 2.41 -1.04 9.36
C ASN A 147 2.03 -0.58 7.94
N PRO A 148 3.00 -0.31 7.04
CA PRO A 148 2.73 0.26 5.72
C PRO A 148 2.40 -0.77 4.62
N HIS A 149 2.50 -2.08 4.88
CA HIS A 149 2.40 -3.13 3.86
C HIS A 149 0.95 -3.49 3.50
N LEU A 150 0.09 -2.47 3.32
CA LEU A 150 -1.36 -2.63 3.12
C LEU A 150 -1.74 -3.34 1.82
N TRP A 151 -0.89 -3.28 0.79
CA TRP A 151 -1.16 -3.91 -0.52
C TRP A 151 -1.23 -5.43 -0.46
N LEU A 152 -0.71 -6.04 0.61
CA LEU A 152 -0.81 -7.48 0.86
C LEU A 152 -2.21 -7.94 1.30
N ASP A 153 -3.12 -7.00 1.60
CA ASP A 153 -4.53 -7.30 1.83
C ASP A 153 -5.38 -6.82 0.64
N PRO A 154 -5.98 -7.73 -0.14
CA PRO A 154 -6.75 -7.35 -1.32
C PRO A 154 -7.98 -6.47 -1.01
N VAL A 155 -8.56 -6.54 0.18
CA VAL A 155 -9.64 -5.63 0.58
C VAL A 155 -9.11 -4.20 0.75
N ARG A 156 -7.89 -4.03 1.26
CA ARG A 156 -7.22 -2.72 1.36
C ARG A 156 -6.74 -2.21 0.00
N ALA A 157 -6.20 -3.10 -0.84
CA ALA A 157 -5.78 -2.75 -2.20
C ALA A 157 -6.94 -2.23 -3.06
N ARG A 158 -8.17 -2.72 -2.83
CA ARG A 158 -9.39 -2.17 -3.44
C ARG A 158 -9.54 -0.66 -3.14
N LYS A 159 -9.29 -0.24 -1.92
CA LYS A 159 -9.35 1.18 -1.53
C LYS A 159 -8.15 1.96 -2.08
N MET A 160 -6.97 1.34 -2.14
CA MET A 160 -5.79 1.95 -2.77
C MET A 160 -6.05 2.26 -4.24
N ALA A 161 -6.65 1.34 -4.99
CA ALA A 161 -7.07 1.57 -6.38
C ALA A 161 -8.06 2.74 -6.49
N SER A 162 -9.00 2.87 -5.54
CA SER A 162 -9.93 4.01 -5.49
C SER A 162 -9.21 5.34 -5.26
N ASN A 163 -8.19 5.36 -4.39
CA ASN A 163 -7.39 6.57 -4.13
C ASN A 163 -6.57 6.96 -5.36
N ILE A 164 -6.03 5.97 -6.09
CA ILE A 164 -5.31 6.19 -7.35
C ILE A 164 -6.27 6.76 -8.41
N ALA A 165 -7.46 6.17 -8.58
CA ALA A 165 -8.48 6.67 -9.50
C ALA A 165 -8.81 8.14 -9.22
N ALA A 166 -9.10 8.48 -7.96
CA ALA A 166 -9.36 9.85 -7.55
C ALA A 166 -8.19 10.80 -7.84
N GLY A 167 -6.95 10.29 -7.78
CA GLY A 167 -5.74 11.02 -8.18
C GLY A 167 -5.71 11.31 -9.68
N LEU A 168 -5.99 10.31 -10.50
CA LEU A 168 -6.07 10.46 -11.96
C LEU A 168 -7.17 11.45 -12.36
N GLU A 169 -8.37 11.33 -11.77
CA GLU A 169 -9.50 12.22 -12.01
C GLU A 169 -9.19 13.69 -11.66
N ARG A 170 -8.42 13.95 -10.62
CA ARG A 170 -8.02 15.31 -10.25
C ARG A 170 -7.11 15.97 -11.28
N VAL A 171 -6.24 15.18 -11.91
CA VAL A 171 -5.27 15.66 -12.91
C VAL A 171 -5.88 15.70 -14.31
N ASP A 172 -6.75 14.74 -14.60
CA ASP A 172 -7.42 14.60 -15.90
C ASP A 172 -8.94 14.43 -15.74
N PRO A 173 -9.66 15.50 -15.39
CA PRO A 173 -11.11 15.45 -15.18
C PRO A 173 -11.90 15.16 -16.46
N SER A 174 -11.29 15.33 -17.64
CA SER A 174 -11.94 15.05 -18.92
C SER A 174 -12.22 13.56 -19.15
N HIS A 175 -11.43 12.68 -18.52
CA HIS A 175 -11.57 11.22 -18.62
C HIS A 175 -12.14 10.57 -17.35
N LYS A 176 -12.72 11.35 -16.44
CA LYS A 176 -13.30 10.88 -15.17
C LYS A 176 -14.18 9.63 -15.34
N ASP A 177 -15.15 9.68 -16.24
CA ASP A 177 -16.08 8.55 -16.45
C ASP A 177 -15.35 7.27 -16.89
N ALA A 178 -14.25 7.39 -17.62
CA ALA A 178 -13.43 6.25 -18.03
C ALA A 178 -12.66 5.65 -16.83
N TYR A 179 -12.10 6.49 -15.94
CA TYR A 179 -11.44 6.03 -14.72
C TYR A 179 -12.42 5.36 -13.77
N GLU A 180 -13.61 5.96 -13.54
CA GLU A 180 -14.66 5.36 -12.72
C GLU A 180 -15.13 4.00 -13.28
N ALA A 181 -15.33 3.89 -14.59
CA ALA A 181 -15.73 2.63 -15.23
C ALA A 181 -14.67 1.53 -15.09
N ARG A 182 -13.38 1.88 -15.27
CA ARG A 182 -12.27 0.93 -15.09
C ARG A 182 -12.06 0.54 -13.63
N LEU A 183 -12.13 1.51 -12.71
CA LEU A 183 -12.11 1.23 -11.28
C LEU A 183 -13.22 0.24 -10.89
N LYS A 184 -14.43 0.46 -11.41
CA LYS A 184 -15.55 -0.46 -11.18
C LYS A 184 -15.24 -1.85 -11.72
N ALA A 185 -14.76 -1.97 -12.95
CA ALA A 185 -14.41 -3.25 -13.55
C ALA A 185 -13.31 -3.98 -12.74
N PHE A 186 -12.27 -3.26 -12.33
CA PHE A 186 -11.19 -3.79 -11.49
C PHE A 186 -11.74 -4.27 -10.14
N THR A 187 -12.54 -3.43 -9.45
CA THR A 187 -13.08 -3.78 -8.14
C THR A 187 -14.07 -4.93 -8.21
N ASP A 188 -14.90 -5.01 -9.23
CA ASP A 188 -15.82 -6.15 -9.45
C ASP A 188 -15.03 -7.46 -9.59
N LYS A 189 -13.99 -7.47 -10.45
CA LYS A 189 -13.10 -8.62 -10.64
C LYS A 189 -12.37 -8.99 -9.34
N LEU A 190 -11.88 -7.99 -8.60
CA LEU A 190 -11.19 -8.19 -7.33
C LEU A 190 -12.12 -8.80 -6.26
N ASP A 191 -13.33 -8.28 -6.16
CA ASP A 191 -14.35 -8.75 -5.21
C ASP A 191 -14.72 -10.23 -5.50
N GLU A 192 -14.86 -10.60 -6.78
CA GLU A 192 -15.08 -11.99 -7.18
C GLU A 192 -13.87 -12.90 -6.86
N LYS A 193 -12.65 -12.39 -7.07
CA LYS A 193 -11.41 -13.08 -6.71
C LYS A 193 -11.30 -13.30 -5.20
N ILE A 194 -11.75 -12.35 -4.37
CA ILE A 194 -11.69 -12.45 -2.90
C ILE A 194 -12.78 -13.42 -2.37
N PHE A 195 -14.04 -13.21 -2.77
CA PHE A 195 -15.21 -13.81 -2.13
C PHE A 195 -15.90 -14.89 -2.97
N GLY A 196 -15.64 -14.94 -4.28
CA GLY A 196 -16.39 -15.74 -5.26
C GLY A 196 -17.64 -15.03 -5.77
N ALA A 197 -17.93 -15.19 -7.06
CA ALA A 197 -19.02 -14.50 -7.77
C ALA A 197 -20.41 -14.73 -7.12
N GLU A 198 -20.68 -15.96 -6.63
CA GLU A 198 -21.97 -16.30 -6.03
C GLU A 198 -22.24 -15.50 -4.75
N LEU A 199 -21.26 -15.44 -3.84
CA LEU A 199 -21.39 -14.70 -2.59
C LEU A 199 -21.49 -13.18 -2.84
N VAL A 200 -20.66 -12.65 -3.77
CA VAL A 200 -20.71 -11.23 -4.17
C VAL A 200 -22.10 -10.87 -4.70
N LYS A 201 -22.67 -11.69 -5.58
CA LYS A 201 -24.02 -11.47 -6.14
C LYS A 201 -25.09 -11.47 -5.06
N GLN A 202 -24.99 -12.36 -4.06
CA GLN A 202 -26.03 -12.52 -3.04
C GLN A 202 -25.97 -11.48 -1.93
N VAL A 203 -24.76 -11.03 -1.53
CA VAL A 203 -24.56 -10.20 -0.34
C VAL A 203 -24.16 -8.75 -0.71
N GLY A 204 -23.45 -8.58 -1.82
CA GLY A 204 -22.85 -7.32 -2.26
C GLY A 204 -21.45 -7.11 -1.69
N ALA A 205 -20.53 -6.72 -2.56
CA ALA A 205 -19.10 -6.57 -2.27
C ALA A 205 -18.82 -5.58 -1.13
N THR A 206 -19.44 -4.40 -1.15
CA THR A 206 -19.25 -3.37 -0.11
C THR A 206 -19.54 -3.90 1.29
N LYS A 207 -20.59 -4.69 1.45
CA LYS A 207 -20.93 -5.30 2.74
C LYS A 207 -19.92 -6.37 3.13
N LEU A 208 -19.49 -7.21 2.19
CA LEU A 208 -18.48 -8.25 2.42
C LEU A 208 -17.14 -7.63 2.84
N CYS A 209 -16.66 -6.61 2.15
CA CYS A 209 -15.43 -5.88 2.51
C CYS A 209 -15.53 -5.31 3.94
N ARG A 210 -16.63 -4.64 4.27
CA ARG A 210 -16.84 -4.12 5.64
C ARG A 210 -16.84 -5.21 6.70
N LEU A 211 -17.47 -6.34 6.44
CA LEU A 211 -17.45 -7.48 7.36
C LEU A 211 -16.04 -8.06 7.55
N CYS A 212 -15.23 -8.08 6.49
CA CYS A 212 -13.82 -8.44 6.57
C CYS A 212 -13.00 -7.46 7.42
N GLU A 213 -13.17 -6.16 7.23
CA GLU A 213 -12.48 -5.12 8.01
C GLU A 213 -12.83 -5.19 9.50
N GLN A 214 -14.05 -5.61 9.82
CA GLN A 214 -14.56 -5.78 11.19
C GLN A 214 -14.28 -7.16 11.78
N ASN A 215 -13.62 -8.08 11.06
CA ASN A 215 -13.43 -9.48 11.43
C ASN A 215 -14.74 -10.22 11.74
N GLN A 216 -15.84 -9.87 11.04
CA GLN A 216 -17.20 -10.41 11.26
C GLN A 216 -17.70 -11.29 10.11
N LEU A 217 -16.88 -11.53 9.09
CA LEU A 217 -17.32 -12.27 7.91
C LEU A 217 -17.76 -13.71 8.27
N ASP A 218 -16.95 -14.43 9.03
CA ASP A 218 -17.25 -15.83 9.39
C ASP A 218 -18.53 -15.96 10.19
N ASP A 219 -18.71 -15.11 11.20
CA ASP A 219 -19.94 -15.09 12.00
C ASP A 219 -21.16 -14.75 11.16
N PHE A 220 -21.02 -13.82 10.23
CA PHE A 220 -22.08 -13.47 9.30
C PHE A 220 -22.44 -14.64 8.39
N LEU A 221 -21.45 -15.31 7.80
CA LEU A 221 -21.67 -16.46 6.92
C LEU A 221 -22.34 -17.62 7.68
N ALA A 222 -21.89 -17.90 8.89
CA ALA A 222 -22.49 -18.93 9.75
C ALA A 222 -23.95 -18.60 10.11
N LYS A 223 -24.23 -17.39 10.59
CA LYS A 223 -25.58 -16.93 10.94
C LYS A 223 -26.57 -16.92 9.77
N LYS A 224 -26.07 -16.76 8.55
CA LYS A 224 -26.87 -16.67 7.32
C LYS A 224 -26.90 -17.98 6.51
N ASN A 225 -26.19 -19.02 6.96
CA ASN A 225 -26.00 -20.29 6.24
C ASN A 225 -25.43 -20.06 4.82
N LEU A 226 -24.41 -19.19 4.71
CA LEU A 226 -23.77 -18.80 3.44
C LEU A 226 -22.35 -19.32 3.29
N GLY A 227 -21.87 -20.18 4.19
CA GLY A 227 -20.50 -20.69 4.15
C GLY A 227 -20.18 -21.48 2.87
N ASP A 228 -21.15 -22.20 2.31
CA ASP A 228 -21.05 -22.93 1.05
C ASP A 228 -20.93 -22.01 -0.19
N LYS A 229 -21.38 -20.75 -0.07
CA LYS A 229 -21.32 -19.73 -1.13
C LYS A 229 -19.99 -18.98 -1.18
N LEU A 230 -19.17 -19.10 -0.12
CA LEU A 230 -17.84 -18.51 -0.13
C LEU A 230 -16.98 -19.18 -1.21
N GLY A 231 -16.36 -18.36 -2.04
CA GLY A 231 -15.46 -18.74 -3.12
C GLY A 231 -14.14 -17.97 -3.07
N GLY A 232 -13.48 -17.90 -4.22
CA GLY A 232 -12.29 -17.08 -4.42
C GLY A 232 -11.13 -17.41 -3.48
N TRP A 233 -10.28 -16.41 -3.24
CA TRP A 233 -9.07 -16.53 -2.41
C TRP A 233 -9.38 -16.91 -0.96
N LEU A 234 -10.47 -16.41 -0.38
CA LEU A 234 -10.83 -16.78 1.00
C LEU A 234 -11.21 -18.25 1.12
N LYS A 235 -11.88 -18.82 0.10
CA LYS A 235 -12.14 -20.27 0.06
C LYS A 235 -10.86 -21.06 -0.16
N LYS A 236 -10.01 -20.63 -1.11
CA LYS A 236 -8.70 -21.23 -1.40
C LYS A 236 -7.81 -21.25 -0.15
N ALA A 237 -7.81 -20.18 0.63
CA ALA A 237 -7.03 -20.02 1.85
C ALA A 237 -7.63 -20.73 3.08
N ALA A 238 -8.81 -21.35 3.00
CA ALA A 238 -9.46 -21.99 4.15
C ALA A 238 -8.55 -22.98 4.93
N PRO A 239 -7.64 -23.76 4.29
CA PRO A 239 -6.70 -24.63 5.01
C PRO A 239 -5.66 -23.88 5.86
N LEU A 240 -5.42 -22.59 5.57
CA LEU A 240 -4.45 -21.73 6.31
C LEU A 240 -5.06 -21.14 7.58
N LYS A 241 -6.37 -21.21 7.76
CA LYS A 241 -7.06 -20.58 8.86
C LYS A 241 -6.62 -21.13 10.21
N GLY A 242 -6.17 -20.24 11.11
CA GLY A 242 -5.60 -20.60 12.42
C GLY A 242 -4.17 -21.15 12.35
N ARG A 243 -3.56 -21.27 11.16
CA ARG A 243 -2.18 -21.74 11.05
C ARG A 243 -1.21 -20.66 11.49
N PRO A 244 -0.25 -20.98 12.36
CA PRO A 244 0.84 -20.09 12.69
C PRO A 244 1.91 -20.14 11.58
N ILE A 245 2.36 -18.97 11.17
CA ILE A 245 3.52 -18.79 10.28
C ILE A 245 4.54 -17.90 10.97
N VAL A 246 5.80 -18.03 10.62
CA VAL A 246 6.86 -17.08 10.99
C VAL A 246 7.25 -16.32 9.73
N THR A 247 7.49 -15.03 9.85
CA THR A 247 7.96 -14.18 8.74
C THR A 247 9.36 -13.68 9.05
N TYR A 248 10.13 -13.29 8.03
CA TYR A 248 11.42 -12.69 8.30
C TYR A 248 11.24 -11.27 8.86
N HIS A 249 10.57 -10.40 8.13
CA HIS A 249 10.24 -9.03 8.52
C HIS A 249 8.75 -8.89 8.87
N LYS A 250 8.35 -7.74 9.43
CA LYS A 250 6.94 -7.39 9.75
C LYS A 250 6.09 -7.03 8.54
N THR A 251 6.24 -7.76 7.45
CA THR A 251 5.57 -7.47 6.18
C THR A 251 4.14 -8.02 6.13
N PHE A 252 3.93 -9.23 6.64
CA PHE A 252 2.77 -10.04 6.27
C PHE A 252 1.56 -9.92 7.19
N ILE A 253 1.51 -8.98 8.14
CA ILE A 253 0.40 -8.88 9.10
C ILE A 253 -0.96 -8.71 8.41
N TYR A 254 -1.04 -7.91 7.34
CA TYR A 254 -2.28 -7.71 6.60
C TYR A 254 -2.71 -8.96 5.83
N PHE A 255 -1.77 -9.66 5.20
CA PHE A 255 -2.01 -10.91 4.50
C PHE A 255 -2.45 -12.01 5.49
N ALA A 256 -1.71 -12.17 6.58
CA ALA A 256 -2.04 -13.15 7.61
C ALA A 256 -3.43 -12.88 8.21
N THR A 257 -3.73 -11.63 8.55
CA THR A 257 -5.06 -11.23 9.06
C THR A 257 -6.16 -11.54 8.04
N ARG A 258 -5.94 -11.23 6.76
CA ARG A 258 -6.94 -11.45 5.70
C ARG A 258 -7.25 -12.92 5.51
N PHE A 259 -6.24 -13.78 5.53
CA PHE A 259 -6.39 -15.22 5.26
C PHE A 259 -6.45 -16.08 6.52
N GLY A 260 -6.57 -15.44 7.69
CA GLY A 260 -6.84 -16.12 8.96
C GLY A 260 -5.64 -16.85 9.57
N MET A 261 -4.41 -16.51 9.16
CA MET A 261 -3.17 -17.00 9.77
C MET A 261 -2.78 -16.17 11.00
N THR A 262 -1.88 -16.70 11.81
CA THR A 262 -1.28 -15.99 12.95
C THR A 262 0.23 -15.88 12.77
N ILE A 263 0.81 -14.76 13.23
CA ILE A 263 2.26 -14.54 13.24
C ILE A 263 2.68 -14.42 14.70
N PRO A 264 3.19 -15.50 15.32
CA PRO A 264 3.60 -15.47 16.73
C PRO A 264 4.87 -14.64 16.96
N LEU A 265 5.73 -14.49 15.96
CA LEU A 265 6.93 -13.65 15.97
C LEU A 265 7.53 -13.56 14.56
N GLU A 266 8.50 -12.65 14.41
CA GLU A 266 9.34 -12.47 13.22
C GLU A 266 10.78 -12.91 13.51
N ILE A 267 11.52 -13.28 12.45
CA ILE A 267 12.96 -13.61 12.55
C ILE A 267 13.78 -12.35 12.80
N GLU A 268 13.44 -11.26 12.16
CA GLU A 268 14.03 -9.96 12.42
C GLU A 268 13.41 -9.34 13.68
N GLU A 269 14.19 -9.24 14.75
CA GLU A 269 13.72 -8.71 16.03
C GLU A 269 13.29 -7.25 15.95
N LYS A 270 14.03 -6.49 15.15
CA LYS A 270 13.83 -5.04 14.97
C LYS A 270 13.99 -4.70 13.49
N PRO A 271 12.99 -4.08 12.86
CA PRO A 271 13.04 -3.75 11.45
C PRO A 271 14.35 -3.06 11.03
N GLY A 272 15.02 -3.58 9.99
CA GLY A 272 16.29 -3.06 9.48
C GLY A 272 17.54 -3.42 10.29
N ILE A 273 17.43 -4.25 11.34
CA ILE A 273 18.54 -4.68 12.18
C ILE A 273 18.66 -6.21 12.15
N PRO A 274 19.82 -6.76 11.73
CA PRO A 274 20.02 -8.21 11.72
C PRO A 274 19.73 -8.83 13.09
N PRO A 275 19.08 -10.02 13.14
CA PRO A 275 18.70 -10.66 14.39
C PRO A 275 19.91 -11.07 15.23
N SER A 276 19.82 -10.90 16.54
CA SER A 276 20.82 -11.39 17.47
C SER A 276 20.75 -12.93 17.63
N ALA A 277 21.86 -13.58 17.97
CA ALA A 277 21.87 -15.03 18.23
C ALA A 277 20.85 -15.43 19.30
N LYS A 278 20.73 -14.63 20.38
CA LYS A 278 19.73 -14.86 21.44
C LYS A 278 18.31 -14.79 20.92
N HIS A 279 18.02 -13.86 20.02
CA HIS A 279 16.71 -13.77 19.40
C HIS A 279 16.41 -14.98 18.52
N ILE A 280 17.38 -15.41 17.71
CA ILE A 280 17.23 -16.61 16.87
C ILE A 280 16.95 -17.86 17.71
N ASP A 281 17.62 -18.06 18.85
CA ASP A 281 17.29 -19.15 19.77
C ASP A 281 15.85 -19.07 20.31
N SER A 282 15.37 -17.86 20.59
CA SER A 282 13.97 -17.61 20.96
C SER A 282 13.01 -17.95 19.79
N VAL A 283 13.38 -17.61 18.56
CA VAL A 283 12.59 -17.95 17.35
C VAL A 283 12.48 -19.46 17.22
N VAL A 284 13.60 -20.20 17.31
CA VAL A 284 13.60 -21.68 17.26
C VAL A 284 12.64 -22.26 18.31
N THR A 285 12.74 -21.79 19.56
CA THR A 285 11.86 -22.23 20.64
C THR A 285 10.39 -21.99 20.32
N ARG A 286 10.06 -20.79 19.86
CA ARG A 286 8.67 -20.40 19.54
C ARG A 286 8.12 -21.15 18.32
N VAL A 287 8.95 -21.41 17.31
CA VAL A 287 8.56 -22.22 16.14
C VAL A 287 8.15 -23.63 16.59
N LEU A 288 8.93 -24.25 17.48
CA LEU A 288 8.62 -25.57 18.03
C LEU A 288 7.36 -25.58 18.91
N GLU A 289 7.26 -24.62 19.85
CA GLU A 289 6.09 -24.50 20.75
C GLU A 289 4.78 -24.31 19.98
N ASN A 290 4.79 -23.43 18.98
CA ASN A 290 3.62 -23.11 18.18
C ASN A 290 3.39 -24.08 17.00
N LYS A 291 4.27 -25.06 16.82
CA LYS A 291 4.23 -26.04 15.72
C LYS A 291 4.17 -25.35 14.35
N VAL A 292 4.94 -24.27 14.20
CA VAL A 292 5.04 -23.54 12.93
C VAL A 292 5.68 -24.45 11.89
N ARG A 293 5.08 -24.53 10.71
CA ARG A 293 5.58 -25.33 9.59
C ARG A 293 6.18 -24.47 8.48
N THR A 294 5.77 -23.23 8.39
CA THR A 294 6.11 -22.33 7.29
C THR A 294 6.79 -21.08 7.80
N ILE A 295 7.98 -20.81 7.28
CA ILE A 295 8.72 -19.55 7.43
C ILE A 295 8.56 -18.80 6.12
N VAL A 296 7.76 -17.76 6.09
CA VAL A 296 7.62 -16.87 4.93
C VAL A 296 8.80 -15.90 4.91
N HIS A 297 9.52 -15.87 3.79
CA HIS A 297 10.75 -15.14 3.67
C HIS A 297 10.72 -14.25 2.43
N GLU A 298 10.87 -12.96 2.60
CA GLU A 298 10.99 -12.01 1.51
C GLU A 298 12.29 -12.25 0.74
N ASP A 299 12.22 -12.41 -0.56
CA ASP A 299 13.28 -12.94 -1.42
C ASP A 299 14.54 -12.08 -1.50
N TYR A 300 14.47 -10.79 -1.16
CA TYR A 300 15.60 -9.88 -1.11
C TYR A 300 16.39 -9.91 0.22
N TYR A 301 15.89 -10.55 1.27
CA TYR A 301 16.64 -10.67 2.53
C TYR A 301 17.63 -11.84 2.50
N PRO A 302 18.74 -11.75 3.28
CA PRO A 302 19.68 -12.87 3.45
C PRO A 302 19.03 -14.06 4.15
N ARG A 303 19.10 -15.25 3.55
CA ARG A 303 18.41 -16.45 4.03
C ARG A 303 19.03 -17.12 5.26
N ALA A 304 20.27 -16.78 5.62
CA ALA A 304 21.03 -17.53 6.63
C ALA A 304 20.28 -17.75 7.95
N SER A 305 19.58 -16.73 8.47
CA SER A 305 18.82 -16.85 9.71
C SER A 305 17.58 -17.73 9.55
N SER A 306 16.85 -17.59 8.45
CA SER A 306 15.68 -18.41 8.14
C SER A 306 16.05 -19.87 7.91
N ASP A 307 17.14 -20.12 7.17
CA ASP A 307 17.64 -21.48 6.91
C ASP A 307 18.12 -22.15 8.22
N PHE A 308 18.77 -21.41 9.12
CA PHE A 308 19.16 -21.92 10.43
C PHE A 308 17.94 -22.32 11.29
N VAL A 309 16.92 -21.45 11.35
CA VAL A 309 15.68 -21.77 12.07
C VAL A 309 15.01 -23.01 11.46
N ALA A 310 14.96 -23.10 10.13
CA ALA A 310 14.39 -24.25 9.42
C ALA A 310 15.14 -25.55 9.73
N GLU A 311 16.49 -25.52 9.72
CA GLU A 311 17.33 -26.66 10.08
C GLU A 311 17.04 -27.18 11.50
N LYS A 312 16.86 -26.25 12.46
CA LYS A 312 16.63 -26.60 13.88
C LYS A 312 15.22 -27.07 14.17
N THR A 313 14.24 -26.70 13.35
CA THR A 313 12.83 -26.91 13.66
C THR A 313 12.10 -27.84 12.70
N GLY A 314 12.64 -28.06 11.51
CA GLY A 314 11.98 -28.79 10.43
C GLY A 314 10.95 -27.94 9.67
N ALA A 315 10.75 -26.66 10.02
CA ALA A 315 9.93 -25.74 9.26
C ALA A 315 10.52 -25.49 7.86
N LYS A 316 9.68 -25.11 6.90
CA LYS A 316 10.13 -24.80 5.53
C LYS A 316 10.25 -23.31 5.32
N VAL A 317 11.35 -22.88 4.73
CA VAL A 317 11.51 -21.52 4.23
C VAL A 317 10.83 -21.42 2.86
N VAL A 318 9.87 -20.52 2.77
CA VAL A 318 9.11 -20.21 1.55
C VAL A 318 9.50 -18.82 1.10
N PRO A 319 10.38 -18.70 0.09
CA PRO A 319 10.68 -17.41 -0.48
C PRO A 319 9.47 -16.88 -1.25
N VAL A 320 9.15 -15.61 -1.04
CA VAL A 320 8.02 -14.93 -1.68
C VAL A 320 8.41 -13.51 -2.11
N PRO A 321 7.91 -13.06 -3.27
CA PRO A 321 8.03 -11.66 -3.63
C PRO A 321 7.12 -10.81 -2.74
N ILE A 322 7.48 -9.56 -2.51
CA ILE A 322 6.60 -8.59 -1.84
C ILE A 322 6.12 -7.47 -2.78
N ASP A 323 6.58 -7.48 -3.98
CA ASP A 323 6.15 -6.64 -5.08
C ASP A 323 5.95 -7.52 -6.33
N LEU A 324 5.62 -6.96 -7.49
CA LEU A 324 5.42 -7.76 -8.69
C LEU A 324 6.72 -8.48 -9.10
N ALA A 325 6.58 -9.73 -9.47
CA ALA A 325 7.70 -10.56 -9.93
C ALA A 325 7.28 -11.35 -11.19
N PRO A 326 7.27 -10.71 -12.37
CA PRO A 326 6.78 -11.34 -13.62
C PRO A 326 7.48 -12.65 -13.96
N ALA A 327 8.80 -12.74 -13.69
CA ALA A 327 9.58 -13.97 -13.90
C ALA A 327 9.11 -15.14 -13.02
N GLU A 328 8.39 -14.85 -11.92
CA GLU A 328 7.86 -15.82 -10.97
C GLU A 328 6.34 -16.02 -11.09
N GLY A 329 5.73 -15.46 -12.15
CA GLY A 329 4.30 -15.58 -12.43
C GLY A 329 3.44 -14.53 -11.73
N ALA A 330 4.04 -13.48 -11.15
CA ALA A 330 3.35 -12.36 -10.50
C ALA A 330 3.48 -11.07 -11.34
N ALA A 331 2.88 -11.06 -12.54
CA ALA A 331 3.00 -9.94 -13.47
C ALA A 331 1.97 -8.82 -13.22
N ASP A 332 0.87 -9.12 -12.53
CA ASP A 332 -0.15 -8.18 -12.10
C ASP A 332 -0.56 -8.43 -10.65
N TYR A 333 -1.40 -7.55 -10.10
CA TYR A 333 -1.87 -7.63 -8.72
C TYR A 333 -2.60 -8.96 -8.41
N PHE A 334 -3.38 -9.49 -9.35
CA PHE A 334 -4.14 -10.72 -9.14
C PHE A 334 -3.21 -11.93 -9.07
N GLN A 335 -2.27 -12.02 -10.02
CA GLN A 335 -1.25 -13.06 -10.05
C GLN A 335 -0.33 -12.98 -8.82
N PHE A 336 0.00 -11.77 -8.37
CA PHE A 336 0.80 -11.57 -7.17
C PHE A 336 0.15 -12.22 -5.93
N ILE A 337 -1.13 -11.97 -5.68
CA ILE A 337 -1.86 -12.61 -4.57
C ILE A 337 -2.00 -14.13 -4.79
N ASP A 338 -2.23 -14.58 -6.03
CA ASP A 338 -2.28 -16.01 -6.35
C ASP A 338 -0.94 -16.70 -6.02
N VAL A 339 0.21 -16.13 -6.40
CA VAL A 339 1.55 -16.66 -6.10
C VAL A 339 1.82 -16.76 -4.61
N LEU A 340 1.50 -15.71 -3.83
CA LEU A 340 1.66 -15.73 -2.37
C LEU A 340 0.85 -16.87 -1.73
N LEU A 341 -0.43 -16.97 -2.09
CA LEU A 341 -1.31 -18.00 -1.57
C LEU A 341 -0.84 -19.41 -1.95
N ASP A 342 -0.45 -19.61 -3.20
CA ASP A 342 -0.04 -20.94 -3.70
C ASP A 342 1.22 -21.43 -2.99
N ARG A 343 2.24 -20.60 -2.87
CA ARG A 343 3.51 -20.96 -2.20
C ARG A 343 3.30 -21.32 -0.73
N ILE A 344 2.49 -20.54 -0.01
CA ILE A 344 2.21 -20.81 1.40
C ILE A 344 1.36 -22.08 1.56
N LEU A 345 0.32 -22.26 0.73
CA LEU A 345 -0.52 -23.48 0.75
C LEU A 345 0.27 -24.75 0.44
N GLU A 346 1.14 -24.72 -0.57
CA GLU A 346 2.00 -25.85 -0.91
C GLU A 346 2.94 -26.26 0.24
N SER A 347 3.47 -25.27 0.97
CA SER A 347 4.32 -25.51 2.13
C SER A 347 3.56 -26.23 3.24
N GLU A 348 2.34 -25.81 3.52
CA GLU A 348 1.49 -26.41 4.57
C GLU A 348 0.99 -27.82 4.21
N GLN A 349 0.68 -28.10 2.94
CA GLN A 349 0.16 -29.38 2.48
C GLN A 349 1.21 -30.50 2.42
N ARG A 350 2.45 -30.19 2.02
CA ARG A 350 3.52 -31.20 1.90
C ARG A 350 4.03 -31.77 3.23
N GLN A 351 3.53 -31.24 4.36
CA GLN A 351 3.89 -31.68 5.71
C GLN A 351 2.73 -32.40 6.43
N SER A 352 1.63 -32.64 5.74
CA SER A 352 0.49 -33.45 6.20
C SER A 352 0.69 -34.90 5.81
#